data_4f54bd0eafe50d4212eb5f21dc69e204
#
_entry.id   4f54bd0eafe50d4212eb5f21dc69e204
#
_cell.length_a   1.000
_cell.length_b   1.000
_cell.length_c   1.000
_cell.angle_alpha   90.00
_cell.angle_beta   90.00
_cell.angle_gamma   90.00
#
_symmetry.space_group_name_H-M   'P 1'
#
loop_
_entity.id
_entity.type
_entity.pdbx_description
1 polymer ?
#
loop_
_entity_poly.entity_id
_entity_poly.type
_entity_poly.pdbx_seq_one_letter_code
_entity_poly.pdbx_strand_id
1 'polypeptide(L)'
;MKYKDLKDTYNPKEYVKSANDPYSPGWSGFASFVLPGLGQVINGETGRGIAFFVGDLAIGVAADLCADKFMKYVQTDANGNPVKDGGKYVYTDDAAAGKWAGAIIGVSAVGVANYIWSICDARKVAKVKNMYYQDGLGKHAVGLDMYPSFDYAMTGEGARVVPGMTLAVQF
;
A
#
# COMPACT_ATOMS: atom_id res chain seq x y z
N MET A 1 4.75 2.93 17.89
CA MET A 1 4.78 4.35 17.51
C MET A 1 3.94 4.56 16.25
N LYS A 2 3.27 5.70 16.09
CA LYS A 2 2.40 5.96 14.92
C LYS A 2 3.20 6.63 13.81
N TYR A 3 2.81 6.39 12.57
CA TYR A 3 3.48 6.96 11.38
C TYR A 3 3.58 8.48 11.43
N LYS A 4 2.54 9.18 11.95
CA LYS A 4 2.54 10.64 12.07
C LYS A 4 3.71 11.19 12.90
N ASP A 5 4.18 10.40 13.89
CA ASP A 5 5.26 10.78 14.79
C ASP A 5 6.66 10.50 14.21
N LEU A 6 6.71 9.73 13.12
CA LEU A 6 7.92 9.24 12.46
C LEU A 6 8.22 9.90 11.11
N LYS A 7 7.17 10.36 10.41
CA LYS A 7 7.25 10.83 9.02
C LYS A 7 8.20 12.01 8.80
N ASP A 8 8.43 12.82 9.83
CA ASP A 8 9.29 14.01 9.77
C ASP A 8 10.75 13.66 10.09
N THR A 9 10.98 12.48 10.70
CA THR A 9 12.33 11.98 11.07
C THR A 9 12.89 11.05 10.01
N TYR A 10 12.04 10.21 9.39
CA TYR A 10 12.46 9.15 8.47
C TYR A 10 11.96 9.39 7.04
N ASN A 11 12.91 9.51 6.11
CA ASN A 11 12.61 9.66 4.69
C ASN A 11 12.43 8.28 4.02
N PRO A 12 11.24 7.92 3.53
CA PRO A 12 10.98 6.61 2.93
C PRO A 12 11.78 6.33 1.65
N LYS A 13 12.45 7.36 1.06
CA LYS A 13 13.33 7.18 -0.10
C LYS A 13 14.69 6.61 0.30
N GLU A 14 15.11 6.80 1.54
CA GLU A 14 16.39 6.33 2.10
C GLU A 14 16.28 4.92 2.71
N TYR A 15 15.07 4.36 2.71
CA TYR A 15 14.84 3.03 3.25
C TYR A 15 15.63 1.95 2.51
N VAL A 16 16.42 1.20 3.27
CA VAL A 16 17.12 -0.01 2.84
C VAL A 16 16.46 -1.22 3.50
N LYS A 17 16.14 -2.24 2.70
CA LYS A 17 15.49 -3.45 3.20
C LYS A 17 16.45 -4.25 4.08
N SER A 18 15.98 -4.63 5.27
CA SER A 18 16.67 -5.53 6.19
C SER A 18 15.92 -6.86 6.31
N ALA A 19 16.65 -7.93 6.66
CA ALA A 19 16.06 -9.25 6.89
C ALA A 19 15.09 -9.26 8.10
N ASN A 20 15.32 -8.36 9.07
CA ASN A 20 14.54 -8.27 10.31
C ASN A 20 13.41 -7.24 10.25
N ASP A 21 13.05 -6.76 9.05
CA ASP A 21 11.99 -5.79 8.89
C ASP A 21 10.62 -6.38 9.27
N PRO A 22 9.90 -5.79 10.25
CA PRO A 22 8.60 -6.31 10.67
C PRO A 22 7.49 -6.09 9.64
N TYR A 23 7.66 -5.13 8.73
CA TYR A 23 6.65 -4.81 7.71
C TYR A 23 7.22 -5.01 6.31
N SER A 24 6.45 -5.66 5.43
CA SER A 24 6.80 -5.77 4.01
C SER A 24 6.15 -4.63 3.22
N PRO A 25 6.92 -3.66 2.66
CA PRO A 25 6.34 -2.58 1.86
C PRO A 25 5.63 -3.08 0.60
N GLY A 26 6.11 -4.17 0.00
CA GLY A 26 5.46 -4.81 -1.15
C GLY A 26 4.10 -5.39 -0.79
N TRP A 27 4.05 -6.18 0.28
CA TRP A 27 2.81 -6.80 0.76
C TRP A 27 1.80 -5.75 1.24
N SER A 28 2.23 -4.72 1.95
CA SER A 28 1.37 -3.61 2.37
C SER A 28 0.74 -2.87 1.18
N GLY A 29 1.54 -2.64 0.13
CA GLY A 29 1.02 -2.06 -1.11
C GLY A 29 0.03 -2.98 -1.82
N PHE A 30 0.33 -4.29 -1.90
CA PHE A 30 -0.58 -5.28 -2.49
C PHE A 30 -1.89 -5.40 -1.69
N ALA A 31 -1.84 -5.40 -0.37
CA ALA A 31 -3.04 -5.41 0.46
C ALA A 31 -3.93 -4.19 0.21
N SER A 32 -3.35 -2.99 0.05
CA SER A 32 -4.10 -1.79 -0.32
C SER A 32 -4.55 -1.78 -1.78
N PHE A 33 -3.92 -2.57 -2.65
CA PHE A 33 -4.41 -2.83 -4.00
C PHE A 33 -5.66 -3.72 -3.99
N VAL A 34 -5.75 -4.69 -3.08
CA VAL A 34 -6.95 -5.54 -2.93
C VAL A 34 -8.09 -4.78 -2.27
N LEU A 35 -7.78 -4.01 -1.23
CA LEU A 35 -8.76 -3.21 -0.49
C LEU A 35 -8.10 -1.91 0.00
N PRO A 36 -8.55 -0.73 -0.48
CA PRO A 36 -8.02 0.55 -0.05
C PRO A 36 -7.99 0.67 1.47
N GLY A 37 -6.83 1.00 2.03
CA GLY A 37 -6.64 1.11 3.47
C GLY A 37 -6.17 -0.15 4.18
N LEU A 38 -6.27 -1.34 3.58
CA LEU A 38 -5.89 -2.60 4.25
C LEU A 38 -4.39 -2.66 4.57
N GLY A 39 -3.54 -2.17 3.69
CA GLY A 39 -2.10 -2.12 3.92
C GLY A 39 -1.72 -1.22 5.09
N GLN A 40 -2.44 -0.10 5.31
CA GLN A 40 -2.27 0.76 6.48
C GLN A 40 -2.65 0.02 7.76
N VAL A 41 -3.76 -0.73 7.75
CA VAL A 41 -4.19 -1.55 8.89
C VAL A 41 -3.14 -2.61 9.24
N ILE A 42 -2.60 -3.32 8.26
CA ILE A 42 -1.52 -4.32 8.44
C ILE A 42 -0.27 -3.67 9.05
N ASN A 43 0.03 -2.44 8.66
CA ASN A 43 1.14 -1.67 9.23
C ASN A 43 0.82 -1.06 10.61
N GLY A 44 -0.33 -1.39 11.23
CA GLY A 44 -0.74 -0.87 12.54
C GLY A 44 -1.22 0.58 12.53
N GLU A 45 -1.68 1.10 11.37
CA GLU A 45 -2.27 2.43 11.20
C GLU A 45 -3.77 2.33 10.90
N THR A 46 -4.53 1.68 11.79
CA THR A 46 -5.94 1.35 11.59
C THR A 46 -6.80 2.58 11.27
N GLY A 47 -6.63 3.69 12.01
CA GLY A 47 -7.41 4.90 11.74
C GLY A 47 -7.14 5.48 10.34
N ARG A 48 -5.89 5.38 9.86
CA ARG A 48 -5.51 5.81 8.52
C ARG A 48 -6.08 4.88 7.45
N GLY A 49 -6.08 3.57 7.72
CA GLY A 49 -6.69 2.57 6.84
C GLY A 49 -8.20 2.76 6.71
N ILE A 50 -8.90 2.99 7.81
CA ILE A 50 -10.34 3.28 7.82
C ILE A 50 -10.64 4.55 7.02
N ALA A 51 -9.82 5.60 7.13
CA ALA A 51 -10.02 6.84 6.37
C ALA A 51 -9.96 6.61 4.86
N PHE A 52 -9.01 5.80 4.37
CA PHE A 52 -8.95 5.43 2.94
C PHE A 52 -10.16 4.60 2.51
N PHE A 53 -10.54 3.62 3.30
CA PHE A 53 -11.69 2.75 3.00
C PHE A 53 -13.00 3.53 2.95
N VAL A 54 -13.27 4.36 3.97
CA VAL A 54 -14.49 5.20 4.01
C VAL A 54 -14.49 6.24 2.90
N GLY A 55 -13.31 6.81 2.58
CA GLY A 55 -13.15 7.72 1.46
C GLY A 55 -13.51 7.06 0.12
N ASP A 56 -13.03 5.84 -0.11
CA ASP A 56 -13.33 5.07 -1.32
C ASP A 56 -14.82 4.73 -1.44
N LEU A 57 -15.43 4.31 -0.34
CA LEU A 57 -16.87 4.05 -0.26
C LEU A 57 -17.71 5.30 -0.57
N ALA A 58 -17.33 6.45 -0.03
CA ALA A 58 -18.02 7.72 -0.28
C ALA A 58 -17.90 8.16 -1.75
N ILE A 59 -16.75 7.95 -2.37
CA ILE A 59 -16.53 8.20 -3.80
C ILE A 59 -17.41 7.25 -4.64
N GLY A 60 -17.49 5.97 -4.28
CA GLY A 60 -18.36 4.99 -4.94
C GLY A 60 -19.84 5.43 -4.90
N VAL A 61 -20.35 5.78 -3.73
CA VAL A 61 -21.71 6.30 -3.57
C VAL A 61 -21.95 7.57 -4.41
N ALA A 62 -20.99 8.48 -4.44
CA ALA A 62 -21.08 9.69 -5.27
C ALA A 62 -21.13 9.36 -6.78
N ALA A 63 -20.37 8.36 -7.22
CA ALA A 63 -20.39 7.89 -8.61
C ALA A 63 -21.75 7.28 -8.97
N ASP A 64 -22.32 6.44 -8.09
CA ASP A 64 -23.64 5.84 -8.28
C ASP A 64 -24.73 6.91 -8.37
N LEU A 65 -24.70 7.91 -7.48
CA LEU A 65 -25.65 9.03 -7.53
C LEU A 65 -25.55 9.84 -8.83
N CYS A 66 -24.34 10.03 -9.35
CA CYS A 66 -24.12 10.68 -10.64
C CYS A 66 -24.64 9.81 -11.80
N ALA A 67 -24.43 8.48 -11.73
CA ALA A 67 -24.93 7.54 -12.72
C ALA A 67 -26.47 7.49 -12.74
N ASP A 68 -27.11 7.45 -11.58
CA ASP A 68 -28.58 7.53 -11.46
C ASP A 68 -29.15 8.81 -12.09
N LYS A 69 -28.48 9.94 -11.87
CA LYS A 69 -28.86 11.22 -12.50
C LYS A 69 -28.66 11.21 -14.01
N PHE A 70 -27.54 10.62 -14.47
CA PHE A 70 -27.28 10.45 -15.91
C PHE A 70 -28.34 9.60 -16.58
N MET A 71 -28.67 8.44 -15.97
CA MET A 71 -29.67 7.50 -16.52
C MET A 71 -31.05 8.10 -16.70
N LYS A 72 -31.43 9.13 -15.94
CA LYS A 72 -32.71 9.85 -16.11
C LYS A 72 -32.85 10.58 -17.44
N TYR A 73 -31.72 10.89 -18.07
CA TYR A 73 -31.70 11.58 -19.37
C TYR A 73 -31.49 10.62 -20.56
N VAL A 74 -31.25 9.33 -20.31
CA VAL A 74 -31.20 8.30 -21.36
C VAL A 74 -32.63 7.92 -21.75
N GLN A 75 -32.99 8.02 -23.03
CA GLN A 75 -34.29 7.55 -23.49
C GLN A 75 -34.36 6.02 -23.42
N THR A 76 -35.49 5.53 -22.91
CA THR A 76 -35.76 4.09 -22.83
C THR A 76 -36.98 3.72 -23.66
N ASP A 77 -36.99 2.52 -24.23
CA ASP A 77 -38.17 1.95 -24.94
C ASP A 77 -39.26 1.49 -23.94
N ALA A 78 -40.36 0.95 -24.46
CA ALA A 78 -41.44 0.43 -23.66
C ALA A 78 -41.06 -0.74 -22.74
N ASN A 79 -39.92 -1.38 -23.00
CA ASN A 79 -39.37 -2.49 -22.21
C ASN A 79 -38.31 -2.02 -21.21
N GLY A 80 -38.00 -0.70 -21.14
CA GLY A 80 -36.97 -0.13 -20.27
C GLY A 80 -35.56 -0.19 -20.79
N ASN A 81 -35.34 -0.61 -22.06
CA ASN A 81 -34.01 -0.65 -22.64
C ASN A 81 -33.60 0.71 -23.19
N PRO A 82 -32.31 1.10 -23.10
CA PRO A 82 -31.83 2.33 -23.67
C PRO A 82 -31.99 2.38 -25.19
N VAL A 83 -32.60 3.42 -25.69
CA VAL A 83 -32.77 3.65 -27.14
C VAL A 83 -31.45 4.09 -27.74
N LYS A 84 -31.09 3.50 -28.90
CA LYS A 84 -29.90 3.87 -29.68
C LYS A 84 -30.30 4.24 -31.11
N ASP A 85 -29.72 5.31 -31.60
CA ASP A 85 -29.75 5.69 -33.01
C ASP A 85 -28.33 5.78 -33.57
N GLY A 86 -28.08 5.10 -34.69
CA GLY A 86 -26.74 5.01 -35.26
C GLY A 86 -25.65 4.49 -34.31
N GLY A 87 -26.01 3.65 -33.34
CA GLY A 87 -25.11 3.11 -32.31
C GLY A 87 -24.82 4.03 -31.12
N LYS A 88 -25.38 5.24 -31.10
CA LYS A 88 -25.30 6.20 -30.00
C LYS A 88 -26.57 6.18 -29.16
N TYR A 89 -26.43 6.40 -27.84
CA TYR A 89 -27.58 6.58 -26.98
C TYR A 89 -28.31 7.89 -27.33
N VAL A 90 -29.65 7.84 -27.29
CA VAL A 90 -30.52 9.00 -27.46
C VAL A 90 -30.83 9.56 -26.09
N TYR A 91 -30.68 10.89 -25.94
CA TYR A 91 -30.96 11.56 -24.68
C TYR A 91 -32.21 12.45 -24.79
N THR A 92 -32.92 12.64 -23.68
CA THR A 92 -34.03 13.60 -23.58
C THR A 92 -33.55 15.04 -23.47
N ASP A 93 -32.33 15.22 -22.91
CA ASP A 93 -31.60 16.50 -22.81
C ASP A 93 -30.10 16.21 -22.90
N ASP A 94 -29.50 16.52 -24.03
CA ASP A 94 -28.08 16.28 -24.30
C ASP A 94 -27.15 17.09 -23.39
N ALA A 95 -27.53 18.32 -23.03
CA ALA A 95 -26.71 19.18 -22.19
C ALA A 95 -26.69 18.66 -20.75
N ALA A 96 -27.85 18.26 -20.23
CA ALA A 96 -27.96 17.69 -18.90
C ALA A 96 -27.26 16.31 -18.82
N ALA A 97 -27.44 15.45 -19.83
CA ALA A 97 -26.73 14.16 -19.92
C ALA A 97 -25.22 14.37 -19.96
N GLY A 98 -24.71 15.31 -20.78
CA GLY A 98 -23.29 15.66 -20.86
C GLY A 98 -22.71 16.15 -19.54
N LYS A 99 -23.46 16.96 -18.78
CA LYS A 99 -23.06 17.42 -17.44
C LYS A 99 -22.87 16.25 -16.46
N TRP A 100 -23.82 15.33 -16.42
CA TRP A 100 -23.73 14.19 -15.51
C TRP A 100 -22.67 13.17 -15.96
N ALA A 101 -22.50 12.97 -17.26
CA ALA A 101 -21.39 12.17 -17.79
C ALA A 101 -20.02 12.75 -17.37
N GLY A 102 -19.86 14.07 -17.46
CA GLY A 102 -18.67 14.77 -16.96
C GLY A 102 -18.46 14.60 -15.45
N ALA A 103 -19.55 14.65 -14.67
CA ALA A 103 -19.50 14.42 -13.23
C ALA A 103 -19.03 12.98 -12.89
N ILE A 104 -19.55 11.97 -13.59
CA ILE A 104 -19.11 10.57 -13.44
C ILE A 104 -17.61 10.44 -13.70
N ILE A 105 -17.13 11.01 -14.82
CA ILE A 105 -15.70 10.99 -15.17
C ILE A 105 -14.86 11.66 -14.06
N GLY A 106 -15.29 12.82 -13.58
CA GLY A 106 -14.59 13.55 -12.51
C GLY A 106 -14.52 12.76 -11.20
N VAL A 107 -15.64 12.21 -10.74
CA VAL A 107 -15.70 11.40 -9.53
C VAL A 107 -14.86 10.12 -9.67
N SER A 108 -14.91 9.46 -10.83
CA SER A 108 -14.10 8.27 -11.12
C SER A 108 -12.60 8.58 -11.10
N ALA A 109 -12.18 9.74 -11.64
CA ALA A 109 -10.80 10.17 -11.59
C ALA A 109 -10.31 10.39 -10.13
N VAL A 110 -11.16 10.97 -9.27
CA VAL A 110 -10.88 11.11 -7.83
C VAL A 110 -10.76 9.74 -7.17
N GLY A 111 -11.60 8.78 -7.52
CA GLY A 111 -11.53 7.40 -7.03
C GLY A 111 -10.22 6.72 -7.38
N VAL A 112 -9.81 6.79 -8.65
CA VAL A 112 -8.52 6.25 -9.10
C VAL A 112 -7.35 6.91 -8.37
N ALA A 113 -7.39 8.23 -8.17
CA ALA A 113 -6.35 8.95 -7.44
C ALA A 113 -6.29 8.51 -5.96
N ASN A 114 -7.43 8.37 -5.28
CA ASN A 114 -7.52 7.86 -3.90
C ASN A 114 -6.96 6.45 -3.79
N TYR A 115 -7.30 5.60 -4.75
CA TYR A 115 -6.85 4.21 -4.82
C TYR A 115 -5.32 4.11 -4.93
N ILE A 116 -4.74 4.83 -5.90
CA ILE A 116 -3.27 4.88 -6.09
C ILE A 116 -2.60 5.45 -4.84
N TRP A 117 -3.18 6.50 -4.27
CA TRP A 117 -2.65 7.12 -3.05
C TRP A 117 -2.62 6.13 -1.88
N SER A 118 -3.69 5.36 -1.67
CA SER A 118 -3.73 4.32 -0.64
C SER A 118 -2.58 3.32 -0.78
N ILE A 119 -2.33 2.81 -2.00
CA ILE A 119 -1.23 1.86 -2.28
C ILE A 119 0.14 2.49 -1.96
N CYS A 120 0.38 3.70 -2.46
CA CYS A 120 1.65 4.39 -2.24
C CYS A 120 1.88 4.73 -0.77
N ASP A 121 0.83 5.14 -0.06
CA ASP A 121 0.87 5.48 1.34
C ASP A 121 1.15 4.26 2.22
N ALA A 122 0.50 3.12 1.98
CA ALA A 122 0.75 1.88 2.69
C ALA A 122 2.23 1.46 2.61
N ARG A 123 2.82 1.58 1.42
CA ARG A 123 4.25 1.29 1.21
C ARG A 123 5.16 2.28 1.96
N LYS A 124 4.81 3.57 1.98
CA LYS A 124 5.57 4.60 2.72
C LYS A 124 5.52 4.34 4.22
N VAL A 125 4.34 4.04 4.75
CA VAL A 125 4.14 3.71 6.16
C VAL A 125 5.01 2.53 6.59
N ALA A 126 5.00 1.43 5.81
CA ALA A 126 5.83 0.26 6.08
C ALA A 126 7.32 0.61 6.12
N LYS A 127 7.82 1.36 5.12
CA LYS A 127 9.23 1.77 5.05
C LYS A 127 9.65 2.60 6.26
N VAL A 128 8.88 3.63 6.61
CA VAL A 128 9.19 4.53 7.73
C VAL A 128 9.19 3.78 9.06
N LYS A 129 8.23 2.87 9.26
CA LYS A 129 8.19 2.04 10.48
C LYS A 129 9.35 1.05 10.55
N ASN A 130 9.77 0.49 9.43
CA ASN A 130 10.95 -0.36 9.37
C ASN A 130 12.22 0.41 9.72
N MET A 131 12.41 1.62 9.17
CA MET A 131 13.57 2.47 9.52
C MET A 131 13.63 2.77 11.01
N TYR A 132 12.49 3.13 11.61
CA TYR A 132 12.40 3.32 13.06
C TYR A 132 12.75 2.05 13.85
N TYR A 133 12.29 0.88 13.37
CA TYR A 133 12.60 -0.41 13.99
C TYR A 133 14.09 -0.75 13.88
N GLN A 134 14.67 -0.56 12.68
CA GLN A 134 16.12 -0.75 12.44
C GLN A 134 16.97 0.16 13.34
N ASP A 135 16.59 1.43 13.50
CA ASP A 135 17.27 2.41 14.36
C ASP A 135 17.17 2.02 15.85
N GLY A 136 16.03 1.49 16.28
CA GLY A 136 15.82 0.94 17.62
C GLY A 136 16.68 -0.29 17.90
N LEU A 137 16.81 -1.20 16.95
CA LEU A 137 17.69 -2.36 17.05
C LEU A 137 19.16 -1.93 17.10
N GLY A 138 19.57 -0.96 16.27
CA GLY A 138 20.93 -0.45 16.26
C GLY A 138 21.34 0.23 17.57
N LYS A 139 20.40 0.82 18.31
CA LYS A 139 20.64 1.45 19.61
C LYS A 139 20.69 0.48 20.79
N HIS A 140 20.16 -0.73 20.62
CA HIS A 140 20.03 -1.73 21.70
C HIS A 140 20.61 -3.10 21.32
N ALA A 141 21.12 -3.25 20.12
CA ALA A 141 21.65 -4.53 19.66
C ALA A 141 23.11 -4.67 20.11
N VAL A 142 23.32 -5.52 21.08
CA VAL A 142 24.52 -6.36 21.11
C VAL A 142 24.44 -7.23 19.85
N GLY A 143 25.18 -6.87 18.82
CA GLY A 143 25.24 -7.67 17.58
C GLY A 143 25.86 -9.02 17.90
N LEU A 144 25.10 -10.09 17.73
CA LEU A 144 25.58 -11.47 17.88
C LEU A 144 25.67 -12.07 16.49
N ASP A 145 26.88 -12.06 15.93
CA ASP A 145 27.15 -12.70 14.64
C ASP A 145 27.73 -14.10 14.87
N MET A 146 27.11 -15.11 14.28
CA MET A 146 27.61 -16.47 14.23
C MET A 146 28.05 -16.79 12.81
N TYR A 147 29.31 -17.17 12.63
CA TYR A 147 29.82 -17.66 11.36
C TYR A 147 30.69 -18.91 11.55
N PRO A 148 30.67 -19.85 10.60
CA PRO A 148 31.54 -21.00 10.63
C PRO A 148 33.00 -20.56 10.58
N SER A 149 33.82 -21.07 11.48
CA SER A 149 35.28 -20.87 11.49
C SER A 149 36.01 -22.19 11.24
N PHE A 150 37.17 -22.10 10.64
CA PHE A 150 38.04 -23.24 10.43
C PHE A 150 39.39 -22.93 11.06
N ASP A 151 39.70 -23.60 12.17
CA ASP A 151 40.95 -23.44 12.87
C ASP A 151 41.90 -24.60 12.54
N TYR A 152 43.18 -24.32 12.61
CA TYR A 152 44.22 -25.34 12.43
C TYR A 152 44.72 -25.80 13.80
N ALA A 153 44.46 -27.05 14.15
CA ALA A 153 45.05 -27.67 15.32
C ALA A 153 46.29 -28.49 14.93
N MET A 154 47.42 -28.21 15.57
CA MET A 154 48.63 -29.02 15.43
C MET A 154 48.51 -30.24 16.38
N THR A 155 48.45 -31.42 15.80
CA THR A 155 48.49 -32.68 16.53
C THR A 155 49.81 -33.37 16.30
N GLY A 156 50.19 -34.34 17.12
CA GLY A 156 51.43 -35.10 16.94
C GLY A 156 51.54 -35.82 15.59
N GLU A 157 50.46 -35.89 14.81
CA GLU A 157 50.40 -36.52 13.48
C GLU A 157 50.33 -35.52 12.33
N GLY A 158 50.35 -34.19 12.61
CA GLY A 158 50.27 -33.11 11.61
C GLY A 158 49.16 -32.11 11.90
N ALA A 159 48.98 -31.13 10.96
CA ALA A 159 47.97 -30.13 11.05
C ALA A 159 46.60 -30.71 10.60
N ARG A 160 45.58 -30.57 11.44
CA ARG A 160 44.19 -30.88 11.09
C ARG A 160 43.34 -29.63 11.12
N VAL A 161 42.43 -29.50 10.14
CA VAL A 161 41.40 -28.47 10.11
C VAL A 161 40.30 -28.88 11.07
N VAL A 162 40.02 -28.06 12.06
CA VAL A 162 38.94 -28.26 13.03
C VAL A 162 37.84 -27.28 12.68
N PRO A 163 36.65 -27.77 12.27
CA PRO A 163 35.51 -26.89 12.08
C PRO A 163 35.00 -26.39 13.44
N GLY A 164 34.79 -25.10 13.53
CA GLY A 164 34.27 -24.42 14.70
C GLY A 164 33.17 -23.42 14.33
N MET A 165 32.59 -22.81 15.33
CA MET A 165 31.70 -21.66 15.16
C MET A 165 32.27 -20.51 15.98
N THR A 166 32.48 -19.38 15.32
CA THR A 166 32.87 -18.14 15.98
C THR A 166 31.64 -17.32 16.31
N LEU A 167 31.54 -16.90 17.56
CA LEU A 167 30.53 -15.98 18.04
C LEU A 167 31.18 -14.61 18.23
N ALA A 168 30.81 -13.64 17.38
CA ALA A 168 31.25 -12.26 17.52
C ALA A 168 30.16 -11.45 18.22
N VAL A 169 30.53 -10.82 19.33
CA VAL A 169 29.65 -9.89 20.06
C VAL A 169 30.10 -8.48 19.76
N GLN A 170 29.25 -7.69 19.09
CA GLN A 170 29.48 -6.27 18.84
C GLN A 170 28.70 -5.46 19.87
N PHE A 171 29.41 -4.55 20.55
CA PHE A 171 28.84 -3.65 21.55
C PHE A 171 28.62 -2.26 20.99
#